data_4a4f48983b1953398579b9bbfd9609a2
#
_entry.id   4a4f48983b1953398579b9bbfd9609a2
#
_cell.length_a   1.000
_cell.length_b   1.000
_cell.length_c   1.000
_cell.angle_alpha   90.00
_cell.angle_beta   90.00
_cell.angle_gamma   90.00
#
_symmetry.space_group_name_H-M   'P 1'
#
loop_
_entity.id
_entity.type
_entity.pdbx_description
1 polymer ?
#
loop_
_entity_poly.entity_id
_entity_poly.type
_entity_poly.pdbx_seq_one_letter_code
_entity_poly.pdbx_strand_id
1 'polypeptide(L)' 'MSRFDISQETVEQIRKRLWGRVADLQIVVGEECVMIRGVAANYHGKQLAQHYVWKALGITSLVNQIEVRSAVSRP' A
#
# COMPACT_ATOMS: atom_id res chain seq x y z
N MET A 1 23.03 -0.31 4.22
CA MET A 1 21.98 -1.30 3.99
C MET A 1 20.70 -0.87 4.66
N SER A 2 19.61 -0.91 3.96
CA SER A 2 18.33 -0.44 4.49
C SER A 2 17.77 -1.45 5.47
N ARG A 3 17.15 -0.95 6.53
CA ARG A 3 16.51 -1.80 7.51
C ARG A 3 15.30 -2.52 6.93
N PHE A 4 14.62 -1.86 6.01
CA PHE A 4 13.46 -2.42 5.33
C PHE A 4 13.81 -2.65 3.87
N ASP A 5 14.54 -3.72 3.63
CA ASP A 5 14.96 -4.03 2.28
C ASP A 5 13.88 -4.88 1.61
N ILE A 6 13.16 -4.27 0.69
CA ILE A 6 12.05 -4.91 0.02
C ILE A 6 12.47 -5.35 -1.36
N SER A 7 12.29 -6.64 -1.65
CA SER A 7 12.62 -7.14 -2.97
C SER A 7 11.57 -6.67 -3.97
N GLN A 8 11.98 -6.53 -5.21
CA GLN A 8 11.08 -6.17 -6.29
C GLN A 8 9.95 -7.19 -6.41
N GLU A 9 10.29 -8.44 -6.18
CA GLU A 9 9.32 -9.52 -6.25
C GLU A 9 8.20 -9.35 -5.22
N THR A 10 8.54 -8.95 -4.02
CA THR A 10 7.55 -8.70 -2.98
C THR A 10 6.64 -7.55 -3.37
N VAL A 11 7.20 -6.48 -3.92
CA VAL A 11 6.43 -5.33 -4.36
C VAL A 11 5.44 -5.76 -5.46
N GLU A 12 5.91 -6.58 -6.40
CA GLU A 12 5.06 -7.07 -7.47
C GLU A 12 3.90 -7.90 -6.95
N GLN A 13 4.14 -8.74 -5.96
CA GLN A 13 3.10 -9.55 -5.37
C GLN A 13 2.06 -8.70 -4.67
N ILE A 14 2.49 -7.67 -3.98
CA ILE A 14 1.57 -6.76 -3.31
C ILE A 14 0.72 -6.04 -4.35
N ARG A 15 1.32 -5.59 -5.44
CA ARG A 15 0.58 -4.90 -6.50
C ARG A 15 -0.47 -5.82 -7.11
N LYS A 16 -0.12 -7.08 -7.33
CA LYS A 16 -1.07 -8.03 -7.91
C LYS A 16 -2.26 -8.25 -7.00
N ARG A 17 -2.02 -8.37 -5.71
CA ARG A 17 -3.11 -8.61 -4.77
C ARG A 17 -4.04 -7.42 -4.64
N LEU A 18 -3.51 -6.22 -4.87
CA LEU A 18 -4.30 -5.00 -4.75
C LEU A 18 -4.78 -4.49 -6.10
N TRP A 19 -4.56 -5.27 -7.15
CA TRP A 19 -5.02 -4.91 -8.48
C TRP A 19 -6.52 -4.69 -8.47
N GLY A 20 -6.95 -3.56 -9.00
CA GLY A 20 -8.36 -3.21 -9.04
C GLY A 20 -8.89 -2.60 -7.76
N ARG A 21 -8.11 -2.64 -6.68
CA ARG A 21 -8.55 -2.05 -5.41
C ARG A 21 -7.79 -0.77 -5.09
N VAL A 22 -6.53 -0.72 -5.46
CA VAL A 22 -5.69 0.47 -5.26
C VAL A 22 -4.97 0.78 -6.55
N ALA A 23 -5.16 1.99 -7.04
CA ALA A 23 -4.47 2.46 -8.25
C ALA A 23 -3.22 3.22 -7.83
N ASP A 24 -2.22 3.20 -8.72
CA ASP A 24 -0.97 3.95 -8.53
C ASP A 24 -0.28 3.65 -7.20
N LEU A 25 -0.28 2.39 -6.81
CA LEU A 25 0.34 2.00 -5.56
C LEU A 25 1.84 2.24 -5.56
N GLN A 26 2.31 2.97 -4.57
CA GLN A 26 3.73 3.24 -4.37
C GLN A 26 4.11 2.83 -2.96
N ILE A 27 5.24 2.18 -2.83
CA ILE A 27 5.77 1.78 -1.54
C ILE A 27 7.11 2.48 -1.36
N VAL A 28 7.18 3.36 -0.37
CA VAL A 28 8.39 4.13 -0.11
C VAL A 28 9.00 3.63 1.19
N VAL A 29 10.23 3.16 1.10
CA VAL A 29 10.93 2.61 2.27
C VAL A 29 11.83 3.68 2.87
N GLY A 30 11.53 4.06 4.10
CA GLY A 30 12.36 4.99 4.84
C GLY A 30 13.29 4.24 5.78
N GLU A 31 13.99 4.97 6.61
CA GLU A 31 14.92 4.35 7.55
C GLU A 31 14.22 3.66 8.71
N GLU A 32 13.14 4.24 9.18
CA GLU A 32 12.42 3.69 10.32
C GLU A 32 10.97 3.37 10.07
N CYS A 33 10.49 3.65 8.89
CA CYS A 33 9.10 3.35 8.57
C CYS A 33 8.94 3.13 7.07
N VAL A 34 7.82 2.53 6.72
CA VAL A 34 7.46 2.33 5.32
C VAL A 34 6.18 3.12 5.08
N MET A 35 6.12 3.82 3.96
CA MET A 35 4.97 4.60 3.59
C MET A 35 4.34 4.00 2.34
N ILE A 36 3.02 3.90 2.31
CA ILE A 36 2.33 3.47 1.11
C ILE A 36 1.44 4.59 0.63
N ARG A 37 1.38 4.74 -0.69
CA ARG A 37 0.61 5.79 -1.35
C ARG A 37 -0.15 5.19 -2.51
N GLY A 38 -1.22 5.84 -2.89
CA GLY A 38 -2.02 5.40 -4.01
C GLY A 38 -3.43 5.94 -3.88
N VAL A 39 -4.32 5.40 -4.70
CA VAL A 39 -5.72 5.80 -4.70
C VAL A 39 -6.59 4.56 -4.60
N ALA A 40 -7.43 4.50 -3.59
CA ALA A 40 -8.37 3.40 -3.41
C ALA A 40 -9.77 3.87 -3.71
N ALA A 41 -10.59 2.99 -4.24
CA ALA A 41 -11.96 3.33 -4.58
C ALA A 41 -12.86 3.44 -3.34
N ASN A 42 -12.44 2.79 -2.25
CA ASN A 42 -13.18 2.88 -1.00
C ASN A 42 -12.21 2.63 0.16
N TYR A 43 -12.73 2.81 1.36
CA TYR A 43 -11.91 2.67 2.55
C TYR A 43 -11.41 1.25 2.75
N HIS A 44 -12.21 0.28 2.34
CA HIS A 44 -11.83 -1.12 2.43
C HIS A 44 -10.55 -1.40 1.65
N GLY A 45 -10.42 -0.83 0.46
CA GLY A 45 -9.21 -0.97 -0.34
C GLY A 45 -7.99 -0.41 0.36
N LYS A 46 -8.16 0.72 1.01
CA LYS A 46 -7.08 1.34 1.78
C LYS A 46 -6.63 0.43 2.93
N GLN A 47 -7.58 -0.17 3.64
CA GLN A 47 -7.26 -1.06 4.74
C GLN A 47 -6.61 -2.35 4.26
N LEU A 48 -7.07 -2.88 3.13
CA LEU A 48 -6.48 -4.08 2.57
C LEU A 48 -5.02 -3.85 2.19
N ALA A 49 -4.72 -2.68 1.63
CA ALA A 49 -3.35 -2.34 1.27
C ALA A 49 -2.46 -2.35 2.51
N GLN A 50 -2.92 -1.75 3.58
CA GLN A 50 -2.17 -1.72 4.82
C GLN A 50 -1.92 -3.12 5.35
N HIS A 51 -2.94 -3.96 5.32
CA HIS A 51 -2.86 -5.32 5.81
C HIS A 51 -1.86 -6.15 5.01
N TYR A 52 -1.92 -6.08 3.70
CA TYR A 52 -1.02 -6.86 2.86
C TYR A 52 0.43 -6.41 3.00
N VAL A 53 0.65 -5.11 3.07
CA VAL A 53 2.01 -4.60 3.22
C VAL A 53 2.57 -4.98 4.58
N TRP A 54 1.78 -4.84 5.62
CA TRP A 54 2.18 -5.25 6.96
C TRP A 54 2.62 -6.71 6.97
N LYS A 55 1.77 -7.56 6.41
CA LYS A 55 2.02 -8.98 6.41
C LYS A 55 3.23 -9.36 5.59
N ALA A 56 3.37 -8.75 4.43
CA ALA A 56 4.46 -9.08 3.51
C ALA A 56 5.81 -8.64 4.04
N LEU A 57 5.86 -7.53 4.75
CA LEU A 57 7.12 -6.95 5.20
C LEU A 57 7.43 -7.21 6.66
N GLY A 58 6.44 -7.66 7.41
CA GLY A 58 6.63 -7.91 8.83
C GLY A 58 7.04 -6.68 9.61
N ILE A 59 6.53 -5.52 9.21
CA ILE A 59 6.90 -4.27 9.84
C ILE A 59 5.83 -3.79 10.80
N THR A 60 6.24 -2.93 11.73
CA THR A 60 5.30 -2.37 12.70
C THR A 60 5.06 -0.89 12.47
N SER A 61 5.96 -0.23 11.75
CA SER A 61 5.84 1.20 11.46
C SER A 61 5.44 1.39 10.01
N LEU A 62 4.16 1.58 9.79
CA LEU A 62 3.63 1.78 8.45
C LEU A 62 2.80 3.04 8.42
N VAL A 63 3.10 3.91 7.46
CA VAL A 63 2.31 5.11 7.25
C VAL A 63 1.47 4.90 6.01
N ASN A 64 0.16 4.91 6.17
CA ASN A 64 -0.76 4.68 5.07
C ASN A 64 -1.31 6.01 4.57
N GLN A 65 -0.80 6.46 3.44
CA GLN A 65 -1.24 7.71 2.82
C GLN A 65 -2.05 7.46 1.56
N ILE A 66 -2.69 6.33 1.48
CA ILE A 66 -3.56 6.03 0.35
C ILE A 66 -4.79 6.93 0.44
N GLU A 67 -5.09 7.59 -0.68
CA GLU A 67 -6.24 8.47 -0.76
C GLU A 67 -7.46 7.65 -1.15
N VAL A 68 -8.55 7.86 -0.46
CA VAL A 68 -9.80 7.18 -0.81
C VAL A 68 -10.64 8.11 -1.66
N ARG A 69 -10.90 7.69 -2.89
CA ARG A 69 -11.74 8.43 -3.80
C ARG A 69 -12.87 7.54 -4.25
N SER A 70 -14.07 7.94 -3.93
CA SER A 70 -15.21 7.16 -4.37
C SER A 70 -15.37 7.27 -5.88
N ALA A 71 -15.52 6.12 -6.51
CA ALA A 71 -15.76 6.09 -7.93
C ALA A 71 -17.17 6.53 -8.25
N VAL A 72 -18.03 6.51 -7.26
CA VAL A 72 -19.40 6.93 -7.46
C VAL A 72 -19.47 8.39 -7.20
N SER A 73 -19.59 9.13 -8.24
CA SER A 73 -19.79 10.52 -8.00
C SER A 73 -21.27 10.69 -7.96
N ARG A 74 -21.60 11.35 -7.31
CA ARG A 74 -22.83 11.51 -7.26
C ARG A 74 -23.15 12.53 -7.80
N PRO A 75 -23.62 12.70 -8.37
CA PRO A 75 -24.02 13.91 -8.80
C PRO A 75 -24.94 14.43 -7.97
#